data_301d33099969ddbd1f74a1ba85452e93
#
_entry.id   301d33099969ddbd1f74a1ba85452e93
#
_cell.length_a   1.000
_cell.length_b   1.000
_cell.length_c   1.000
_cell.angle_alpha   90.00
_cell.angle_beta   90.00
_cell.angle_gamma   90.00
#
_symmetry.space_group_name_H-M   'P 1'
#
loop_
_entity.id
_entity.type
_entity.pdbx_description
1 polymer ?
#
loop_
_entity_poly.entity_id
_entity_poly.type
_entity_poly.pdbx_seq_one_letter_code
_entity_poly.pdbx_strand_id
1 'polypeptide(L)'
;MKDKLKILSFTLLAAAVSAFTGCMGQKDGVEPPMMGWSSWNAYMVDISDSIISHQAELMVEKGLLDAGYSFVNIDDGFFGQRDSLGRMVPHSRRFPKGSAGMRDLTDRIHSLGLKAGIYSDAGENTCGSSYNKDLNGFGAGLYGHDAEDAERYFNEWDFDFIKIDYCGGRDLGLDVAGRYTRIREVIDSVATKPVRMNICRWNYPGTWVDKVGESWRISGDIRPVWSSIKYIVGKN
;
A
#
# COMPACT_ATOMS: atom_id res chain seq x y z
N MET A 1 22.01 -72.91 35.79
CA MET A 1 23.16 -72.14 35.30
C MET A 1 22.55 -70.87 34.75
N LYS A 2 23.03 -69.74 35.22
CA LYS A 2 22.32 -68.43 35.19
C LYS A 2 22.83 -67.59 34.01
N ASP A 3 21.99 -67.35 33.02
CA ASP A 3 22.32 -66.42 31.99
C ASP A 3 21.71 -65.07 32.34
N LYS A 4 22.59 -64.10 32.52
CA LYS A 4 22.23 -62.70 32.82
C LYS A 4 21.96 -62.00 31.51
N LEU A 5 20.71 -61.68 31.32
CA LEU A 5 20.23 -60.80 30.24
C LEU A 5 20.72 -59.36 30.52
N LYS A 6 21.64 -58.89 29.70
CA LYS A 6 22.07 -57.50 29.71
C LYS A 6 21.06 -56.69 28.94
N ILE A 7 20.25 -55.89 29.64
CA ILE A 7 19.39 -54.89 29.07
C ILE A 7 20.28 -53.72 28.64
N LEU A 8 20.39 -53.54 27.34
CA LEU A 8 21.07 -52.37 26.76
C LEU A 8 20.04 -51.21 26.75
N SER A 9 20.24 -50.26 27.66
CA SER A 9 19.48 -49.02 27.65
C SER A 9 19.90 -48.16 26.44
N PHE A 10 19.07 -48.08 25.43
CA PHE A 10 19.17 -47.10 24.40
C PHE A 10 18.62 -45.77 24.95
N THR A 11 19.48 -44.91 25.39
CA THR A 11 19.16 -43.51 25.63
C THR A 11 18.92 -42.84 24.29
N LEU A 12 17.65 -42.63 23.94
CA LEU A 12 17.25 -41.74 22.85
C LEU A 12 17.68 -40.32 23.24
N LEU A 13 18.74 -39.83 22.60
CA LEU A 13 19.09 -38.44 22.59
C LEU A 13 18.09 -37.72 21.69
N ALA A 14 17.00 -37.25 22.27
CA ALA A 14 16.09 -36.35 21.59
C ALA A 14 16.84 -35.01 21.36
N ALA A 15 17.40 -34.87 20.17
CA ALA A 15 17.87 -33.58 19.71
C ALA A 15 16.66 -32.64 19.62
N ALA A 16 16.50 -31.80 20.63
CA ALA A 16 15.61 -30.67 20.56
C ALA A 16 16.14 -29.75 19.47
N VAL A 17 15.58 -29.86 18.27
CA VAL A 17 15.66 -28.80 17.26
C VAL A 17 14.86 -27.66 17.84
N SER A 18 15.54 -26.78 18.58
CA SER A 18 15.01 -25.48 18.92
C SER A 18 14.81 -24.76 17.61
N ALA A 19 13.58 -24.77 17.12
CA ALA A 19 13.15 -23.81 16.11
C ALA A 19 13.40 -22.44 16.74
N PHE A 20 14.47 -21.79 16.32
CA PHE A 20 14.62 -20.37 16.45
C PHE A 20 13.51 -19.71 15.58
N THR A 21 12.29 -19.74 16.06
CA THR A 21 11.34 -18.70 15.78
C THR A 21 11.97 -17.47 16.40
N GLY A 22 12.73 -16.74 15.60
CA GLY A 22 13.12 -15.40 15.94
C GLY A 22 11.84 -14.62 16.17
N CYS A 23 11.38 -14.58 17.43
CA CYS A 23 10.63 -13.43 17.89
C CYS A 23 11.57 -12.26 17.65
N MET A 24 11.42 -11.59 16.52
CA MET A 24 11.83 -10.21 16.38
C MET A 24 10.97 -9.49 17.41
N GLY A 25 11.52 -9.38 18.62
CA GLY A 25 10.95 -8.58 19.67
C GLY A 25 10.67 -7.22 19.07
N GLN A 26 9.43 -6.82 19.13
CA GLN A 26 9.00 -5.47 18.86
C GLN A 26 9.87 -4.56 19.74
N LYS A 27 10.96 -4.07 19.15
CA LYS A 27 11.75 -3.01 19.79
C LYS A 27 10.87 -1.79 19.75
N ASP A 28 10.62 -1.25 20.92
CA ASP A 28 9.90 -0.03 21.20
C ASP A 28 9.65 0.87 19.98
N GLY A 29 8.48 0.77 19.38
CA GLY A 29 7.70 1.88 18.89
C GLY A 29 8.00 2.44 17.50
N VAL A 30 9.09 2.11 16.82
CA VAL A 30 9.33 2.65 15.48
C VAL A 30 9.22 1.53 14.45
N GLU A 31 8.12 1.53 13.71
CA GLU A 31 8.01 0.65 12.56
C GLU A 31 9.02 1.06 11.47
N PRO A 32 9.66 0.09 10.78
CA PRO A 32 10.55 0.41 9.69
C PRO A 32 9.79 1.15 8.57
N PRO A 33 10.48 1.99 7.79
CA PRO A 33 9.89 2.62 6.63
C PRO A 33 9.26 1.57 5.71
N MET A 34 8.11 1.90 5.13
CA MET A 34 7.50 1.03 4.14
C MET A 34 8.40 0.94 2.91
N MET A 35 8.78 -0.28 2.57
CA MET A 35 9.58 -0.57 1.38
C MET A 35 8.72 -1.33 0.37
N GLY A 36 8.75 -0.88 -0.88
CA GLY A 36 7.95 -1.49 -1.93
C GLY A 36 8.17 -0.83 -3.28
N TRP A 37 7.41 -1.29 -4.24
CA TRP A 37 7.34 -0.72 -5.58
C TRP A 37 6.03 0.06 -5.74
N SER A 38 6.07 1.18 -6.47
CA SER A 38 4.90 1.97 -6.82
C SER A 38 4.89 2.24 -8.32
N SER A 39 3.72 2.19 -8.94
CA SER A 39 3.57 2.23 -10.39
C SER A 39 3.86 3.58 -11.03
N TRP A 40 3.75 4.70 -10.27
CA TRP A 40 3.74 6.05 -10.84
C TRP A 40 4.97 6.40 -11.67
N ASN A 41 6.15 6.22 -11.11
CA ASN A 41 7.38 6.65 -11.78
C ASN A 41 7.70 5.89 -13.07
N ALA A 42 7.18 4.68 -13.22
CA ALA A 42 7.39 3.84 -14.39
C ALA A 42 6.29 3.98 -15.44
N TYR A 43 5.05 4.11 -15.00
CA TYR A 43 3.89 3.97 -15.88
C TYR A 43 2.92 5.15 -15.83
N MET A 44 3.05 6.07 -14.86
CA MET A 44 2.05 7.13 -14.62
C MET A 44 0.65 6.53 -14.56
N VAL A 45 -0.29 7.04 -15.37
CA VAL A 45 -1.66 6.51 -15.46
C VAL A 45 -1.81 5.29 -16.39
N ASP A 46 -0.77 4.92 -17.13
CA ASP A 46 -0.81 3.80 -18.09
C ASP A 46 -0.48 2.47 -17.42
N ILE A 47 -1.29 2.10 -16.46
CA ILE A 47 -1.20 0.85 -15.68
C ILE A 47 -2.29 -0.14 -16.10
N SER A 48 -2.10 -1.40 -15.73
CA SER A 48 -3.12 -2.46 -15.88
C SER A 48 -2.95 -3.53 -14.81
N ASP A 49 -3.97 -4.35 -14.63
CA ASP A 49 -3.91 -5.52 -13.75
C ASP A 49 -2.74 -6.46 -14.10
N SER A 50 -2.48 -6.66 -15.39
CA SER A 50 -1.37 -7.49 -15.87
C SER A 50 -0.01 -6.88 -15.57
N ILE A 51 0.17 -5.56 -15.70
CA ILE A 51 1.41 -4.87 -15.31
C ILE A 51 1.65 -5.02 -13.81
N ILE A 52 0.64 -4.75 -12.98
CA ILE A 52 0.77 -4.83 -11.53
C ILE A 52 1.08 -6.25 -11.07
N SER A 53 0.36 -7.25 -11.60
CA SER A 53 0.61 -8.66 -11.29
C SER A 53 2.03 -9.08 -11.66
N HIS A 54 2.50 -8.70 -12.85
CA HIS A 54 3.86 -9.01 -13.31
C HIS A 54 4.94 -8.35 -12.45
N GLN A 55 4.74 -7.09 -12.02
CA GLN A 55 5.68 -6.43 -11.11
C GLN A 55 5.73 -7.13 -9.75
N ALA A 56 4.60 -7.59 -9.22
CA ALA A 56 4.57 -8.38 -7.98
C ALA A 56 5.39 -9.68 -8.12
N GLU A 57 5.23 -10.40 -9.22
CA GLU A 57 6.00 -11.60 -9.52
C GLU A 57 7.50 -11.32 -9.62
N LEU A 58 7.88 -10.24 -10.32
CA LEU A 58 9.28 -9.82 -10.43
C LEU A 58 9.90 -9.44 -9.09
N MET A 59 9.16 -8.82 -8.19
CA MET A 59 9.67 -8.50 -6.84
C MET A 59 10.09 -9.74 -6.08
N VAL A 60 9.33 -10.82 -6.19
CA VAL A 60 9.68 -12.11 -5.57
C VAL A 60 10.83 -12.78 -6.33
N GLU A 61 10.73 -12.89 -7.66
CA GLU A 61 11.76 -13.52 -8.50
C GLU A 61 13.14 -12.88 -8.33
N LYS A 62 13.20 -11.57 -8.18
CA LYS A 62 14.46 -10.82 -8.00
C LYS A 62 14.94 -10.73 -6.56
N GLY A 63 14.26 -11.39 -5.62
CA GLY A 63 14.65 -11.41 -4.20
C GLY A 63 14.38 -10.09 -3.46
N LEU A 64 13.55 -9.19 -4.02
CA LEU A 64 13.22 -7.93 -3.37
C LEU A 64 12.38 -8.15 -2.11
N LEU A 65 11.48 -9.14 -2.12
CA LEU A 65 10.72 -9.52 -0.93
C LEU A 65 11.64 -9.95 0.22
N ASP A 66 12.63 -10.79 -0.06
CA ASP A 66 13.62 -11.25 0.93
C ASP A 66 14.47 -10.09 1.46
N ALA A 67 14.68 -9.05 0.65
CA ALA A 67 15.36 -7.82 1.04
C ALA A 67 14.45 -6.83 1.81
N GLY A 68 13.17 -7.19 2.06
CA GLY A 68 12.23 -6.38 2.84
C GLY A 68 11.29 -5.49 2.02
N TYR A 69 11.37 -5.51 0.69
CA TYR A 69 10.44 -4.78 -0.17
C TYR A 69 9.12 -5.56 -0.29
N SER A 70 8.19 -5.27 0.58
CA SER A 70 6.98 -6.09 0.78
C SER A 70 5.70 -5.49 0.20
N PHE A 71 5.72 -4.27 -0.32
CA PHE A 71 4.53 -3.61 -0.85
C PHE A 71 4.57 -3.48 -2.37
N VAL A 72 3.43 -3.79 -3.02
CA VAL A 72 3.15 -3.46 -4.43
C VAL A 72 2.02 -2.45 -4.45
N ASN A 73 2.32 -1.22 -4.87
CA ASN A 73 1.38 -0.11 -4.79
C ASN A 73 0.88 0.27 -6.18
N ILE A 74 -0.42 0.18 -6.37
CA ILE A 74 -1.14 0.77 -7.49
C ILE A 74 -1.24 2.27 -7.21
N ASP A 75 -0.66 3.09 -8.06
CA ASP A 75 -0.79 4.54 -8.02
C ASP A 75 -1.97 5.00 -8.88
N ASP A 76 -2.06 6.28 -9.24
CA ASP A 76 -3.13 6.83 -10.07
C ASP A 76 -3.26 6.09 -11.42
N GLY A 77 -4.47 6.09 -11.99
CA GLY A 77 -4.75 5.50 -13.29
C GLY A 77 -5.64 4.26 -13.27
N PHE A 78 -5.99 3.71 -12.10
CA PHE A 78 -6.89 2.54 -12.04
C PHE A 78 -8.37 2.93 -12.10
N PHE A 79 -8.70 4.18 -11.92
CA PHE A 79 -10.07 4.67 -11.84
C PHE A 79 -10.84 4.50 -13.16
N GLY A 80 -12.06 3.99 -13.05
CA GLY A 80 -13.10 4.16 -14.05
C GLY A 80 -13.96 5.38 -13.74
N GLN A 81 -15.24 5.21 -13.71
CA GLN A 81 -16.20 6.21 -13.25
C GLN A 81 -16.89 5.65 -12.01
N ARG A 82 -17.56 6.50 -11.25
CA ARG A 82 -18.44 6.00 -10.19
C ARG A 82 -19.71 5.39 -10.81
N ASP A 83 -20.19 4.30 -10.23
CA ASP A 83 -21.47 3.71 -10.64
C ASP A 83 -22.67 4.55 -10.17
N SER A 84 -23.88 4.13 -10.51
CA SER A 84 -25.12 4.83 -10.14
C SER A 84 -25.37 4.91 -8.62
N LEU A 85 -24.60 4.18 -7.82
CA LEU A 85 -24.62 4.22 -6.36
C LEU A 85 -23.46 5.05 -5.79
N GLY A 86 -22.72 5.75 -6.64
CA GLY A 86 -21.54 6.53 -6.24
C GLY A 86 -20.29 5.73 -5.91
N ARG A 87 -20.27 4.40 -6.13
CA ARG A 87 -19.15 3.53 -5.76
C ARG A 87 -18.09 3.53 -6.86
N MET A 88 -16.83 3.54 -6.47
CA MET A 88 -15.71 3.49 -7.40
C MET A 88 -15.71 2.21 -8.25
N VAL A 89 -15.56 2.38 -9.56
CA VAL A 89 -15.42 1.28 -10.52
C VAL A 89 -14.02 1.35 -11.16
N PRO A 90 -13.30 0.23 -11.27
CA PRO A 90 -12.01 0.23 -11.94
C PRO A 90 -12.13 0.53 -13.44
N HIS A 91 -11.08 1.08 -14.02
CA HIS A 91 -11.01 1.42 -15.45
C HIS A 91 -11.21 0.17 -16.34
N SER A 92 -12.22 0.18 -17.18
CA SER A 92 -12.70 -0.99 -17.94
C SER A 92 -11.67 -1.64 -18.88
N ARG A 93 -10.71 -0.88 -19.43
CA ARG A 93 -9.64 -1.43 -20.28
C ARG A 93 -8.40 -1.84 -19.49
N ARG A 94 -8.06 -1.08 -18.43
CA ARG A 94 -6.86 -1.32 -17.61
C ARG A 94 -7.09 -2.46 -16.62
N PHE A 95 -8.33 -2.57 -16.11
CA PHE A 95 -8.78 -3.59 -15.16
C PHE A 95 -10.08 -4.23 -15.65
N PRO A 96 -10.02 -5.05 -16.73
CA PRO A 96 -11.19 -5.48 -17.48
C PRO A 96 -12.17 -6.37 -16.71
N LYS A 97 -11.72 -7.00 -15.63
CA LYS A 97 -12.57 -7.80 -14.75
C LYS A 97 -13.34 -6.97 -13.71
N GLY A 98 -13.17 -5.64 -13.74
CA GLY A 98 -13.87 -4.73 -12.85
C GLY A 98 -13.53 -4.97 -11.36
N SER A 99 -14.53 -4.80 -10.49
CA SER A 99 -14.37 -4.91 -9.03
C SER A 99 -13.89 -6.30 -8.58
N ALA A 100 -14.40 -7.36 -9.18
CA ALA A 100 -13.95 -8.73 -8.91
C ALA A 100 -12.46 -8.91 -9.27
N GLY A 101 -12.03 -8.32 -10.37
CA GLY A 101 -10.62 -8.35 -10.79
C GLY A 101 -9.67 -7.61 -9.87
N MET A 102 -10.13 -6.57 -9.18
CA MET A 102 -9.31 -5.91 -8.15
C MET A 102 -9.09 -6.83 -6.95
N ARG A 103 -10.10 -7.59 -6.54
CA ARG A 103 -9.96 -8.60 -5.49
C ARG A 103 -9.04 -9.76 -5.94
N ASP A 104 -9.23 -10.29 -7.14
CA ASP A 104 -8.33 -11.32 -7.70
C ASP A 104 -6.87 -10.85 -7.70
N LEU A 105 -6.62 -9.57 -8.02
CA LEU A 105 -5.29 -8.98 -8.06
C LEU A 105 -4.66 -8.89 -6.67
N THR A 106 -5.39 -8.42 -5.68
CA THR A 106 -4.89 -8.39 -4.29
C THR A 106 -4.66 -9.79 -3.73
N ASP A 107 -5.56 -10.74 -3.98
CA ASP A 107 -5.39 -12.14 -3.61
C ASP A 107 -4.12 -12.74 -4.26
N ARG A 108 -3.83 -12.39 -5.53
CA ARG A 108 -2.60 -12.78 -6.20
C ARG A 108 -1.36 -12.19 -5.53
N ILE A 109 -1.38 -10.89 -5.22
CA ILE A 109 -0.27 -10.20 -4.53
C ILE A 109 -0.04 -10.85 -3.16
N HIS A 110 -1.09 -11.10 -2.38
CA HIS A 110 -1.01 -11.74 -1.08
C HIS A 110 -0.48 -13.18 -1.17
N SER A 111 -0.86 -13.94 -2.19
CA SER A 111 -0.36 -15.31 -2.41
C SER A 111 1.14 -15.37 -2.64
N LEU A 112 1.75 -14.27 -3.07
CA LEU A 112 3.20 -14.12 -3.24
C LEU A 112 3.92 -13.68 -1.95
N GLY A 113 3.20 -13.49 -0.84
CA GLY A 113 3.75 -12.99 0.42
C GLY A 113 3.92 -11.47 0.47
N LEU A 114 3.42 -10.76 -0.54
CA LEU A 114 3.45 -9.30 -0.63
C LEU A 114 2.18 -8.67 -0.06
N LYS A 115 2.20 -7.38 0.17
CA LYS A 115 1.07 -6.54 0.56
C LYS A 115 0.67 -5.64 -0.60
N ALA A 116 -0.63 -5.38 -0.73
CA ALA A 116 -1.19 -4.57 -1.80
C ALA A 116 -1.49 -3.15 -1.32
N GLY A 117 -1.04 -2.15 -2.08
CA GLY A 117 -1.37 -0.75 -1.85
C GLY A 117 -2.19 -0.15 -2.97
N ILE A 118 -3.00 0.84 -2.61
CA ILE A 118 -3.84 1.60 -3.53
C ILE A 118 -3.59 3.10 -3.40
N TYR A 119 -4.16 3.89 -4.29
CA TYR A 119 -4.02 5.34 -4.34
C TYR A 119 -5.39 6.02 -4.31
N SER A 120 -5.42 7.24 -3.75
CA SER A 120 -6.50 8.19 -3.99
C SER A 120 -6.03 9.63 -3.74
N ASP A 121 -6.94 10.61 -3.86
CA ASP A 121 -6.71 12.02 -3.54
C ASP A 121 -7.63 12.47 -2.42
N ALA A 122 -7.18 13.40 -1.61
CA ALA A 122 -7.96 13.97 -0.52
C ALA A 122 -9.12 14.84 -0.99
N GLY A 123 -9.10 15.30 -2.24
CA GLY A 123 -10.16 16.10 -2.87
C GLY A 123 -11.09 15.30 -3.75
N GLU A 124 -11.74 15.99 -4.70
CA GLU A 124 -12.65 15.36 -5.67
C GLU A 124 -11.90 14.71 -6.84
N ASN A 125 -10.81 15.34 -7.30
CA ASN A 125 -10.10 14.95 -8.51
C ASN A 125 -8.70 14.48 -8.18
N THR A 126 -8.20 13.48 -8.91
CA THR A 126 -6.86 12.97 -8.72
C THR A 126 -5.79 13.82 -9.41
N CYS A 127 -4.51 13.61 -9.04
CA CYS A 127 -3.40 14.30 -9.70
C CYS A 127 -3.29 13.93 -11.19
N GLY A 128 -3.59 12.69 -11.56
CA GLY A 128 -3.60 12.23 -12.95
C GLY A 128 -4.60 12.96 -13.84
N SER A 129 -5.75 13.40 -13.28
CA SER A 129 -6.70 14.22 -14.01
C SER A 129 -6.10 15.57 -14.40
N SER A 130 -5.33 16.19 -13.50
CA SER A 130 -4.70 17.50 -13.72
C SER A 130 -3.44 17.42 -14.58
N TYR A 131 -2.52 16.50 -14.28
CA TYR A 131 -1.21 16.42 -14.92
C TYR A 131 -1.16 15.55 -16.17
N ASN A 132 -1.93 14.46 -16.19
CA ASN A 132 -1.95 13.49 -17.31
C ASN A 132 -3.19 13.62 -18.18
N LYS A 133 -4.12 14.51 -17.84
CA LYS A 133 -5.41 14.67 -18.52
C LYS A 133 -6.22 13.37 -18.55
N ASP A 134 -6.06 12.53 -17.52
CA ASP A 134 -6.86 11.31 -17.39
C ASP A 134 -8.29 11.69 -16.97
N LEU A 135 -9.22 11.58 -17.91
CA LEU A 135 -10.61 11.94 -17.69
C LEU A 135 -11.28 11.10 -16.59
N ASN A 136 -10.74 9.91 -16.30
CA ASN A 136 -11.26 9.05 -15.25
C ASN A 136 -10.82 9.47 -13.83
N GLY A 137 -9.86 10.37 -13.73
CA GLY A 137 -9.45 10.96 -12.46
C GLY A 137 -10.37 12.07 -11.94
N PHE A 138 -11.32 12.58 -12.76
CA PHE A 138 -12.32 13.53 -12.31
C PHE A 138 -13.40 12.82 -11.50
N GLY A 139 -13.72 13.36 -10.31
CA GLY A 139 -14.67 12.76 -9.37
C GLY A 139 -14.19 11.45 -8.73
N ALA A 140 -12.90 11.09 -8.90
CA ALA A 140 -12.35 9.83 -8.42
C ALA A 140 -11.69 9.93 -7.02
N GLY A 141 -11.51 11.14 -6.49
CA GLY A 141 -10.97 11.33 -5.14
C GLY A 141 -11.96 11.03 -4.03
N LEU A 142 -11.47 11.02 -2.80
CA LEU A 142 -12.23 10.59 -1.61
C LEU A 142 -13.27 11.61 -1.14
N TYR A 143 -13.16 12.89 -1.54
CA TYR A 143 -14.02 13.93 -0.99
C TYR A 143 -15.50 13.69 -1.32
N GLY A 144 -16.31 13.53 -0.26
CA GLY A 144 -17.71 13.18 -0.37
C GLY A 144 -18.02 11.69 -0.51
N HIS A 145 -16.96 10.82 -0.52
CA HIS A 145 -17.07 9.37 -0.70
C HIS A 145 -16.16 8.57 0.24
N ASP A 146 -15.71 9.19 1.32
CA ASP A 146 -14.69 8.60 2.20
C ASP A 146 -15.05 7.20 2.70
N ALA A 147 -16.29 7.01 3.18
CA ALA A 147 -16.71 5.75 3.78
C ALA A 147 -16.96 4.66 2.71
N GLU A 148 -17.61 5.02 1.61
CA GLU A 148 -17.89 4.11 0.51
C GLU A 148 -16.61 3.62 -0.16
N ASP A 149 -15.63 4.52 -0.34
CA ASP A 149 -14.34 4.17 -0.92
C ASP A 149 -13.49 3.36 0.08
N ALA A 150 -13.51 3.68 1.37
CA ALA A 150 -12.84 2.87 2.39
C ALA A 150 -13.40 1.44 2.45
N GLU A 151 -14.73 1.27 2.41
CA GLU A 151 -15.36 -0.05 2.33
C GLU A 151 -14.92 -0.81 1.08
N ARG A 152 -14.93 -0.12 -0.07
CA ARG A 152 -14.54 -0.70 -1.35
C ARG A 152 -13.08 -1.13 -1.36
N TYR A 153 -12.17 -0.27 -0.94
CA TYR A 153 -10.74 -0.52 -1.05
C TYR A 153 -10.24 -1.54 -0.04
N PHE A 154 -10.72 -1.49 1.20
CA PHE A 154 -10.14 -2.28 2.28
C PHE A 154 -10.91 -3.55 2.62
N ASN A 155 -12.23 -3.55 2.48
CA ASN A 155 -13.05 -4.72 2.78
C ASN A 155 -13.41 -5.53 1.52
N GLU A 156 -13.84 -4.86 0.43
CA GLU A 156 -14.19 -5.58 -0.79
C GLU A 156 -12.94 -5.99 -1.60
N TRP A 157 -11.99 -5.06 -1.81
CA TRP A 157 -10.78 -5.30 -2.61
C TRP A 157 -9.56 -5.76 -1.81
N ASP A 158 -9.61 -5.65 -0.48
CA ASP A 158 -8.60 -6.17 0.46
C ASP A 158 -7.21 -5.53 0.37
N PHE A 159 -7.12 -4.24 0.06
CA PHE A 159 -5.86 -3.52 0.12
C PHE A 159 -5.38 -3.30 1.56
N ASP A 160 -4.06 -3.23 1.76
CA ASP A 160 -3.38 -3.09 3.07
C ASP A 160 -2.86 -1.68 3.32
N PHE A 161 -2.79 -0.87 2.27
CA PHE A 161 -2.15 0.43 2.29
C PHE A 161 -2.84 1.39 1.32
N ILE A 162 -2.84 2.67 1.66
CA ILE A 162 -3.27 3.73 0.75
C ILE A 162 -2.30 4.91 0.74
N LYS A 163 -1.92 5.35 -0.46
CA LYS A 163 -1.32 6.67 -0.69
C LYS A 163 -2.42 7.67 -0.99
N ILE A 164 -2.45 8.78 -0.25
CA ILE A 164 -3.44 9.85 -0.46
C ILE A 164 -2.71 11.11 -0.89
N ASP A 165 -3.00 11.54 -2.11
CA ASP A 165 -2.50 12.77 -2.71
C ASP A 165 -3.36 13.98 -2.32
N TYR A 166 -2.99 15.17 -2.79
CA TYR A 166 -3.66 16.41 -2.38
C TYR A 166 -3.91 17.39 -3.55
N CYS A 167 -3.94 16.91 -4.78
CA CYS A 167 -4.22 17.78 -5.94
C CYS A 167 -5.63 18.36 -5.86
N GLY A 168 -6.63 17.51 -5.76
CA GLY A 168 -8.02 17.92 -5.61
C GLY A 168 -8.30 18.59 -4.27
N GLY A 169 -7.63 18.17 -3.19
CA GLY A 169 -7.75 18.82 -1.89
C GLY A 169 -7.27 20.28 -1.92
N ARG A 170 -6.17 20.55 -2.63
CA ARG A 170 -5.66 21.90 -2.89
C ARG A 170 -6.65 22.72 -3.72
N ASP A 171 -7.19 22.14 -4.77
CA ASP A 171 -8.09 22.83 -5.69
C ASP A 171 -9.41 23.24 -5.00
N LEU A 172 -9.84 22.47 -4.00
CA LEU A 172 -10.98 22.79 -3.13
C LEU A 172 -10.61 23.70 -1.94
N GLY A 173 -9.32 23.99 -1.73
CA GLY A 173 -8.87 24.82 -0.61
C GLY A 173 -9.10 24.17 0.76
N LEU A 174 -9.07 22.85 0.87
CA LEU A 174 -9.34 22.13 2.11
C LEU A 174 -8.24 22.39 3.15
N ASP A 175 -8.59 22.34 4.44
CA ASP A 175 -7.60 22.29 5.49
C ASP A 175 -6.85 20.96 5.46
N VAL A 176 -5.53 21.04 5.35
CA VAL A 176 -4.67 19.85 5.14
C VAL A 176 -4.76 18.87 6.31
N ALA A 177 -4.51 19.38 7.53
CA ALA A 177 -4.47 18.54 8.73
C ALA A 177 -5.84 17.93 9.02
N GLY A 178 -6.89 18.76 9.01
CA GLY A 178 -8.25 18.30 9.26
C GLY A 178 -8.72 17.29 8.21
N ARG A 179 -8.38 17.50 6.92
CA ARG A 179 -8.80 16.57 5.87
C ARG A 179 -8.14 15.20 6.00
N TYR A 180 -6.83 15.12 6.20
CA TYR A 180 -6.15 13.84 6.38
C TYR A 180 -6.57 13.15 7.68
N THR A 181 -6.77 13.90 8.78
CA THR A 181 -7.31 13.36 10.02
C THR A 181 -8.69 12.74 9.80
N ARG A 182 -9.58 13.45 9.10
CA ARG A 182 -10.90 12.91 8.77
C ARG A 182 -10.84 11.62 7.97
N ILE A 183 -9.97 11.55 6.95
CA ILE A 183 -9.78 10.33 6.16
C ILE A 183 -9.30 9.18 7.05
N ARG A 184 -8.32 9.42 7.94
CA ARG A 184 -7.82 8.41 8.87
C ARG A 184 -8.94 7.88 9.77
N GLU A 185 -9.72 8.78 10.37
CA GLU A 185 -10.87 8.41 11.23
C GLU A 185 -11.88 7.53 10.50
N VAL A 186 -12.17 7.85 9.23
CA VAL A 186 -13.09 7.04 8.42
C VAL A 186 -12.50 5.68 8.12
N ILE A 187 -11.25 5.62 7.68
CA ILE A 187 -10.58 4.33 7.42
C ILE A 187 -10.59 3.45 8.67
N ASP A 188 -10.24 4.01 9.84
CA ASP A 188 -10.23 3.25 11.11
C ASP A 188 -11.61 2.77 11.55
N SER A 189 -12.67 3.50 11.17
CA SER A 189 -14.05 3.13 11.51
C SER A 189 -14.66 2.09 10.57
N VAL A 190 -14.19 2.03 9.32
CA VAL A 190 -14.77 1.21 8.26
C VAL A 190 -13.96 -0.05 8.00
N ALA A 191 -12.63 0.06 7.93
CA ALA A 191 -11.77 -1.07 7.59
C ALA A 191 -11.80 -2.16 8.66
N THR A 192 -11.95 -3.41 8.23
CA THR A 192 -11.99 -4.58 9.14
C THR A 192 -10.60 -5.08 9.55
N LYS A 193 -9.54 -4.52 8.97
CA LYS A 193 -8.13 -4.80 9.28
C LYS A 193 -7.34 -3.49 9.37
N PRO A 194 -6.16 -3.48 10.02
CA PRO A 194 -5.28 -2.31 10.01
C PRO A 194 -4.86 -1.92 8.59
N VAL A 195 -5.01 -0.66 8.25
CA VAL A 195 -4.62 -0.08 6.95
C VAL A 195 -3.54 0.97 7.19
N ARG A 196 -2.42 0.87 6.47
CA ARG A 196 -1.37 1.89 6.52
C ARG A 196 -1.69 3.03 5.56
N MET A 197 -1.39 4.26 5.97
CA MET A 197 -1.67 5.45 5.18
C MET A 197 -0.39 6.27 4.92
N ASN A 198 -0.18 6.65 3.67
CA ASN A 198 0.85 7.59 3.27
C ASN A 198 0.24 8.95 2.93
N ILE A 199 0.76 9.99 3.56
CA ILE A 199 0.37 11.37 3.31
C ILE A 199 1.26 11.97 2.23
N CYS A 200 0.70 12.18 1.03
CA CYS A 200 1.41 12.68 -0.14
C CYS A 200 1.18 14.17 -0.33
N ARG A 201 1.98 14.99 0.34
CA ARG A 201 1.86 16.45 0.34
C ARG A 201 3.15 17.15 -0.11
N TRP A 202 3.91 16.70 -1.01
CA TRP A 202 5.13 17.25 -1.68
C TRP A 202 6.06 18.15 -0.82
N ASN A 203 5.79 18.30 0.46
CA ASN A 203 6.60 18.97 1.49
C ASN A 203 6.28 18.36 2.85
N TYR A 204 7.07 18.67 3.87
CA TYR A 204 6.77 18.23 5.24
C TYR A 204 5.41 18.79 5.70
N PRO A 205 4.44 17.93 6.07
CA PRO A 205 3.08 18.39 6.35
C PRO A 205 2.90 19.08 7.71
N GLY A 206 3.82 18.86 8.64
CA GLY A 206 3.75 19.38 10.02
C GLY A 206 3.79 18.29 11.08
N THR A 207 3.87 18.69 12.35
CA THR A 207 4.02 17.78 13.50
C THR A 207 2.79 16.92 13.83
N TRP A 208 1.67 17.16 13.18
CA TRP A 208 0.45 16.36 13.34
C TRP A 208 0.50 15.02 12.59
N VAL A 209 1.38 14.92 11.62
CA VAL A 209 1.37 13.85 10.61
C VAL A 209 1.65 12.47 11.20
N ASP A 210 2.46 12.38 12.25
CA ASP A 210 2.80 11.15 12.97
C ASP A 210 1.61 10.49 13.71
N LYS A 211 0.55 11.26 13.93
CA LYS A 211 -0.70 10.78 14.55
C LYS A 211 -1.74 10.33 13.54
N VAL A 212 -1.49 10.57 12.26
CA VAL A 212 -2.48 10.40 11.18
C VAL A 212 -2.02 9.38 10.15
N GLY A 213 -0.74 9.34 9.82
CA GLY A 213 -0.20 8.42 8.81
C GLY A 213 1.09 7.75 9.27
N GLU A 214 1.35 6.56 8.76
CA GLU A 214 2.55 5.78 9.03
C GLU A 214 3.75 6.23 8.18
N SER A 215 3.50 7.03 7.14
CA SER A 215 4.53 7.63 6.31
C SER A 215 4.04 8.90 5.62
N TRP A 216 4.96 9.75 5.23
CA TRP A 216 4.63 11.01 4.53
C TRP A 216 5.74 11.48 3.61
N ARG A 217 5.38 12.30 2.65
CA ARG A 217 6.31 12.95 1.74
C ARG A 217 6.92 14.18 2.42
N ILE A 218 8.19 14.41 2.12
CA ILE A 218 8.93 15.60 2.56
C ILE A 218 9.31 16.53 1.39
N SER A 219 9.07 16.06 0.15
CA SER A 219 9.48 16.73 -1.08
C SER A 219 8.59 16.33 -2.25
N GLY A 220 8.79 16.94 -3.40
CA GLY A 220 8.23 16.51 -4.69
C GLY A 220 8.73 15.13 -5.13
N ASP A 221 8.25 14.67 -6.30
CA ASP A 221 8.59 13.34 -6.80
C ASP A 221 10.07 13.18 -7.11
N ILE A 222 10.60 12.03 -6.72
CA ILE A 222 11.98 11.66 -7.02
C ILE A 222 12.11 11.33 -8.51
N ARG A 223 13.26 11.73 -9.10
CA ARG A 223 13.65 11.32 -10.46
C ARG A 223 14.89 10.43 -10.39
N PRO A 224 15.10 9.51 -11.35
CA PRO A 224 16.24 8.59 -11.34
C PRO A 224 17.54 9.30 -11.79
N VAL A 225 17.85 10.44 -11.16
CA VAL A 225 19.06 11.23 -11.38
C VAL A 225 19.64 11.67 -10.04
N TRP A 226 20.96 11.67 -9.94
CA TRP A 226 21.65 11.95 -8.68
C TRP A 226 21.31 13.31 -8.05
N SER A 227 21.12 14.34 -8.86
CA SER A 227 20.72 15.67 -8.39
C SER A 227 19.36 15.66 -7.67
N SER A 228 18.40 14.88 -8.16
CA SER A 228 17.09 14.71 -7.51
C SER A 228 17.21 13.97 -6.18
N ILE A 229 17.95 12.88 -6.17
CA ILE A 229 18.22 12.09 -4.95
C ILE A 229 18.88 12.96 -3.89
N LYS A 230 19.99 13.63 -4.25
CA LYS A 230 20.74 14.53 -3.35
C LYS A 230 19.85 15.65 -2.79
N TYR A 231 19.02 16.25 -3.64
CA TYR A 231 18.11 17.32 -3.21
C TYR A 231 17.12 16.82 -2.15
N ILE A 232 16.52 15.64 -2.37
CA ILE A 232 15.52 15.07 -1.45
C ILE A 232 16.17 14.63 -0.13
N VAL A 233 17.32 13.96 -0.19
CA VAL A 233 18.09 13.59 1.02
C VAL A 233 18.43 14.81 1.87
N GLY A 234 18.76 15.95 1.25
CA GLY A 234 19.02 17.20 1.95
C GLY A 234 17.79 17.90 2.55
N LYS A 235 16.58 17.34 2.39
CA LYS A 235 15.33 17.82 3.02
C LYS A 235 14.99 17.10 4.32
N ASN A 236 15.67 16.00 4.60
CA ASN A 236 15.44 15.15 5.77
C ASN A 236 16.16 15.66 7.03
#